data_c4d99002f5acfecbc64a4b4cbeba3437
#
_entry.id   c4d99002f5acfecbc64a4b4cbeba3437
#
_cell.length_a   1.000
_cell.length_b   1.000
_cell.length_c   1.000
_cell.angle_alpha   90.00
_cell.angle_beta   90.00
_cell.angle_gamma   90.00
#
_symmetry.space_group_name_H-M   'P 1'
#
loop_
_entity.id
_entity.type
_entity.pdbx_description
1 polymer ?
#
loop_
_entity_poly.entity_id
_entity_poly.type
_entity_poly.pdbx_seq_one_letter_code
_entity_poly.pdbx_strand_id
1 'polypeptide(L)'
;MLLPVAFGIALANTGNHNNAAGAANTKSGAELYAKNCASCHGRDGSRQTLKGKLKHARDLTDAGWQNRTTDERIFNSIMNGKGKMPAYGKKLSEADVDALVSYVRALRK
;
A
#
# COMPACT_ATOMS: atom_id res chain seq x y z
N MET A 1 -45.68 -25.35 23.01
CA MET A 1 -45.04 -25.50 22.19
C MET A 1 -44.28 -24.38 21.71
N LEU A 2 -43.16 -24.39 21.76
CA LEU A 2 -42.45 -23.42 21.38
C LEU A 2 -41.68 -23.46 20.28
N LEU A 3 -41.48 -22.67 19.56
CA LEU A 3 -40.80 -22.65 18.54
C LEU A 3 -39.53 -22.09 18.61
N PRO A 4 -38.67 -22.52 18.15
CA PRO A 4 -37.45 -22.08 18.21
C PRO A 4 -37.23 -21.01 17.28
N VAL A 5 -36.80 -20.17 17.58
CA VAL A 5 -36.52 -19.16 16.77
C VAL A 5 -35.28 -19.31 16.23
N ALA A 6 -35.18 -19.35 15.19
CA ALA A 6 -34.02 -19.53 14.59
C ALA A 6 -33.37 -18.28 14.35
N PHE A 7 -32.37 -18.01 14.62
CA PHE A 7 -31.77 -16.91 14.36
C PHE A 7 -30.91 -16.92 13.41
N GLY A 8 -30.95 -16.56 12.58
CA GLY A 8 -30.24 -16.42 11.53
C GLY A 8 -29.29 -15.44 11.73
N ILE A 9 -28.21 -15.63 11.77
CA ILE A 9 -27.35 -14.74 11.92
C ILE A 9 -26.73 -14.34 10.82
N ALA A 10 -26.89 -13.49 10.37
CA ALA A 10 -26.36 -13.03 9.30
C ALA A 10 -25.10 -12.54 9.50
N LEU A 11 -24.27 -12.95 9.16
CA LEU A 11 -23.15 -12.54 9.26
C LEU A 11 -22.63 -11.85 8.33
N ALA A 12 -22.75 -11.17 8.04
CA ALA A 12 -22.38 -10.38 7.18
C ALA A 12 -21.11 -10.09 7.14
N ASN A 13 -20.42 -10.34 6.71
CA ASN A 13 -19.31 -10.08 6.59
C ASN A 13 -18.95 -9.04 5.99
N THR A 14 -19.22 -8.51 6.11
CA THR A 14 -19.12 -7.42 5.72
C THR A 14 -17.98 -6.71 5.43
N GLY A 15 -17.36 -6.60 5.97
CA GLY A 15 -16.38 -5.78 5.78
C GLY A 15 -15.83 -5.67 4.56
N ASN A 16 -15.70 -6.48 3.99
CA ASN A 16 -15.06 -6.34 2.93
C ASN A 16 -15.70 -6.12 1.74
N HIS A 17 -16.82 -6.20 1.76
CA HIS A 17 -17.40 -6.09 0.56
C HIS A 17 -17.16 -4.82 -0.04
N ASN A 18 -17.01 -3.95 0.66
CA ASN A 18 -16.91 -2.72 0.06
C ASN A 18 -15.69 -2.80 -0.64
N ASN A 19 -14.82 -3.43 -0.17
CA ASN A 19 -13.67 -3.49 -0.80
C ASN A 19 -13.83 -4.24 -2.00
N ALA A 20 -14.61 -5.14 -1.98
CA ALA A 20 -14.73 -5.94 -3.11
C ALA A 20 -15.13 -5.13 -4.26
N ALA A 21 -16.03 -4.30 -4.06
CA ALA A 21 -16.49 -3.54 -5.16
C ALA A 21 -15.40 -2.72 -5.71
N GLY A 22 -14.69 -2.07 -4.91
CA GLY A 22 -13.68 -1.27 -5.45
C GLY A 22 -12.54 -2.08 -5.90
N ALA A 23 -12.37 -3.19 -5.31
CA ALA A 23 -11.26 -3.99 -5.66
C ALA A 23 -11.34 -4.63 -7.00
N ALA A 24 -12.48 -4.71 -7.57
CA ALA A 24 -12.60 -5.36 -8.84
C ALA A 24 -11.62 -4.82 -9.84
N ASN A 25 -11.31 -3.56 -9.80
CA ASN A 25 -10.39 -3.00 -10.74
C ASN A 25 -9.12 -2.48 -10.11
N THR A 26 -8.85 -2.89 -8.90
CA THR A 26 -7.72 -2.39 -8.19
C THR A 26 -6.63 -3.45 -8.09
N LYS A 27 -5.44 -3.12 -8.43
CA LYS A 27 -4.35 -4.06 -8.29
C LYS A 27 -3.95 -4.13 -6.83
N SER A 28 -3.36 -5.23 -6.42
CA SER A 28 -2.91 -5.36 -5.05
C SER A 28 -1.72 -4.46 -4.80
N GLY A 29 -1.45 -4.17 -3.54
CA GLY A 29 -0.29 -3.39 -3.18
C GLY A 29 1.00 -4.03 -3.68
N ALA A 30 1.09 -5.35 -3.64
CA ALA A 30 2.26 -6.05 -4.13
C ALA A 30 2.47 -5.84 -5.63
N GLU A 31 1.40 -5.94 -6.40
CA GLU A 31 1.51 -5.74 -7.83
C GLU A 31 1.88 -4.30 -8.17
N LEU A 32 1.25 -3.36 -7.49
CA LEU A 32 1.52 -1.95 -7.72
C LEU A 32 2.97 -1.63 -7.34
N TYR A 33 3.44 -2.21 -6.26
CA TYR A 33 4.80 -1.99 -5.81
C TYR A 33 5.79 -2.56 -6.82
N ALA A 34 5.56 -3.77 -7.26
CA ALA A 34 6.46 -4.41 -8.22
C ALA A 34 6.56 -3.60 -9.51
N LYS A 35 5.44 -3.05 -9.93
CA LYS A 35 5.43 -2.32 -11.18
C LYS A 35 6.00 -0.91 -11.07
N ASN A 36 5.73 -0.22 -9.99
CA ASN A 36 6.04 1.20 -9.91
C ASN A 36 7.17 1.58 -8.95
N CYS A 37 7.48 0.75 -8.00
CA CYS A 37 8.36 1.13 -6.90
C CYS A 37 9.66 0.33 -6.82
N ALA A 38 9.58 -0.94 -7.17
CA ALA A 38 10.69 -1.85 -6.97
C ALA A 38 11.96 -1.49 -7.72
N SER A 39 11.84 -0.83 -8.86
CA SER A 39 13.04 -0.53 -9.63
C SER A 39 13.99 0.39 -8.85
N CYS A 40 13.47 1.24 -8.00
CA CYS A 40 14.30 2.10 -7.17
C CYS A 40 14.43 1.57 -5.76
N HIS A 41 13.30 1.19 -5.16
CA HIS A 41 13.32 0.79 -3.74
C HIS A 41 13.73 -0.67 -3.52
N GLY A 42 13.79 -1.47 -4.58
CA GLY A 42 14.16 -2.88 -4.47
C GLY A 42 12.96 -3.74 -4.21
N ARG A 43 13.04 -5.02 -4.55
CA ARG A 43 11.93 -5.89 -4.33
C ARG A 43 11.56 -6.02 -2.89
N ASP A 44 12.54 -5.96 -2.00
CA ASP A 44 12.32 -6.08 -0.58
C ASP A 44 12.26 -4.71 0.11
N GLY A 45 12.35 -3.63 -0.64
CA GLY A 45 12.28 -2.29 -0.10
C GLY A 45 13.60 -1.74 0.41
N SER A 46 14.69 -2.53 0.36
CA SER A 46 15.95 -2.12 0.93
C SER A 46 16.80 -1.25 0.01
N ARG A 47 16.22 -0.84 -1.11
CA ARG A 47 16.87 0.00 -2.12
C ARG A 47 18.18 -0.57 -2.68
N GLN A 48 18.31 -1.86 -2.74
CA GLN A 48 19.51 -2.47 -3.26
C GLN A 48 19.42 -2.59 -4.78
N THR A 49 19.29 -1.48 -5.48
CA THR A 49 19.28 -1.43 -6.93
C THR A 49 20.17 -0.27 -7.37
N LEU A 50 20.70 -0.37 -8.56
CA LEU A 50 21.53 0.71 -9.06
C LEU A 50 20.71 1.99 -9.19
N LYS A 51 19.49 1.86 -9.73
CA LYS A 51 18.64 3.03 -9.90
C LYS A 51 18.31 3.67 -8.57
N GLY A 52 18.05 2.85 -7.54
CA GLY A 52 17.75 3.37 -6.22
C GLY A 52 18.92 4.12 -5.62
N LYS A 53 20.13 3.62 -5.85
CA LYS A 53 21.30 4.30 -5.33
C LYS A 53 21.52 5.61 -6.05
N LEU A 54 21.34 5.62 -7.36
CA LEU A 54 21.55 6.85 -8.13
C LEU A 54 20.49 7.91 -7.82
N LYS A 55 19.27 7.48 -7.49
CA LYS A 55 18.22 8.42 -7.19
C LYS A 55 18.06 8.67 -5.70
N HIS A 56 18.92 8.11 -4.89
CA HIS A 56 18.88 8.28 -3.45
C HIS A 56 17.54 7.83 -2.86
N ALA A 57 17.06 6.71 -3.32
CA ALA A 57 15.79 6.18 -2.83
C ALA A 57 15.90 5.83 -1.35
N ARG A 58 14.80 5.91 -0.65
CA ARG A 58 14.74 5.58 0.77
C ARG A 58 14.74 4.07 0.96
N ASP A 59 15.43 3.59 1.99
CA ASP A 59 15.33 2.22 2.41
C ASP A 59 14.02 2.09 3.18
N LEU A 60 13.04 1.47 2.57
CA LEU A 60 11.71 1.37 3.16
C LEU A 60 11.65 0.35 4.29
N THR A 61 12.68 -0.47 4.46
CA THR A 61 12.67 -1.47 5.53
C THR A 61 13.18 -0.89 6.85
N ASP A 62 13.76 0.28 6.82
CA ASP A 62 14.40 0.86 7.99
C ASP A 62 13.40 1.16 9.10
N ALA A 63 13.56 0.50 10.24
CA ALA A 63 12.63 0.65 11.34
C ALA A 63 12.58 2.09 11.86
N GLY A 64 13.71 2.77 11.90
CA GLY A 64 13.73 4.14 12.39
C GLY A 64 12.91 5.06 11.51
N TRP A 65 13.05 4.93 10.20
CA TRP A 65 12.27 5.72 9.27
C TRP A 65 10.79 5.37 9.38
N GLN A 66 10.49 4.08 9.45
CA GLN A 66 9.10 3.63 9.57
C GLN A 66 8.45 4.20 10.84
N ASN A 67 9.21 4.30 11.92
CA ASN A 67 8.66 4.78 13.16
C ASN A 67 8.42 6.29 13.17
N ARG A 68 9.20 7.04 12.41
CA ARG A 68 9.03 8.49 12.45
C ARG A 68 8.25 9.05 11.28
N THR A 69 7.83 8.24 10.34
CA THR A 69 7.05 8.74 9.22
C THR A 69 5.60 8.33 9.41
N THR A 70 4.68 9.13 8.90
CA THR A 70 3.26 8.82 9.01
C THR A 70 2.75 8.24 7.72
N ASP A 71 1.62 7.54 7.79
CA ASP A 71 0.97 7.02 6.59
C ASP A 71 0.65 8.16 5.65
N GLU A 72 0.24 9.29 6.19
CA GLU A 72 -0.10 10.43 5.36
C GLU A 72 1.11 10.94 4.60
N ARG A 73 2.27 10.95 5.22
CA ARG A 73 3.47 11.38 4.53
C ARG A 73 3.84 10.43 3.41
N ILE A 74 3.69 9.15 3.65
CA ILE A 74 3.97 8.14 2.62
C ILE A 74 2.98 8.36 1.46
N PHE A 75 1.71 8.51 1.80
CA PHE A 75 0.66 8.72 0.80
C PHE A 75 1.00 9.95 -0.04
N ASN A 76 1.31 11.05 0.61
CA ASN A 76 1.59 12.29 -0.11
C ASN A 76 2.87 12.21 -0.94
N SER A 77 3.88 11.49 -0.48
CA SER A 77 5.09 11.31 -1.26
C SER A 77 4.82 10.52 -2.53
N ILE A 78 3.94 9.54 -2.45
CA ILE A 78 3.59 8.76 -3.64
C ILE A 78 2.75 9.61 -4.58
N MET A 79 1.78 10.32 -4.06
CA MET A 79 0.90 11.13 -4.89
C MET A 79 1.64 12.27 -5.57
N ASN A 80 2.45 12.97 -4.84
CA ASN A 80 3.06 14.20 -5.30
C ASN A 80 4.53 14.11 -5.66
N GLY A 81 5.17 13.02 -5.35
CA GLY A 81 6.59 12.89 -5.57
C GLY A 81 7.39 13.54 -4.48
N LYS A 82 8.67 13.26 -4.42
CA LYS A 82 9.52 13.86 -3.44
C LYS A 82 10.95 13.74 -3.91
N GLY A 83 11.65 14.86 -4.04
CA GLY A 83 13.01 14.82 -4.55
C GLY A 83 13.06 14.19 -5.93
N LYS A 84 13.83 13.15 -6.08
CA LYS A 84 13.93 12.46 -7.38
C LYS A 84 12.85 11.41 -7.58
N MET A 85 12.02 11.20 -6.59
CA MET A 85 10.92 10.26 -6.71
C MET A 85 9.79 10.90 -7.49
N PRO A 86 9.31 10.27 -8.56
CA PRO A 86 8.24 10.86 -9.35
C PRO A 86 6.89 10.82 -8.66
N ALA A 87 5.98 11.64 -9.14
CA ALA A 87 4.61 11.68 -8.62
C ALA A 87 3.76 10.65 -9.34
N TYR A 88 2.90 9.97 -8.63
CA TYR A 88 2.03 8.96 -9.22
C TYR A 88 0.54 9.34 -9.16
N GLY A 89 0.23 10.54 -8.68
CA GLY A 89 -1.18 10.93 -8.51
C GLY A 89 -2.02 10.92 -9.78
N LYS A 90 -1.38 11.03 -10.93
CA LYS A 90 -2.13 11.00 -12.17
C LYS A 90 -2.24 9.59 -12.75
N LYS A 91 -1.42 8.66 -12.25
CA LYS A 91 -1.45 7.32 -12.76
C LYS A 91 -2.18 6.36 -11.88
N LEU A 92 -2.24 6.62 -10.60
CA LEU A 92 -2.80 5.70 -9.63
C LEU A 92 -3.97 6.35 -8.92
N SER A 93 -4.97 5.58 -8.59
CA SER A 93 -6.10 6.09 -7.81
C SER A 93 -5.70 6.21 -6.37
N GLU A 94 -6.50 6.91 -5.57
CA GLU A 94 -6.23 7.00 -4.14
C GLU A 94 -6.28 5.62 -3.50
N ALA A 95 -7.17 4.76 -3.95
CA ALA A 95 -7.24 3.40 -3.42
C ALA A 95 -5.96 2.63 -3.72
N ASP A 96 -5.38 2.83 -4.90
CA ASP A 96 -4.11 2.21 -5.24
C ASP A 96 -3.01 2.71 -4.32
N VAL A 97 -3.00 4.01 -4.06
CA VAL A 97 -1.96 4.59 -3.21
C VAL A 97 -2.13 4.12 -1.76
N ASP A 98 -3.36 3.98 -1.30
CA ASP A 98 -3.60 3.43 0.04
C ASP A 98 -3.07 2.00 0.13
N ALA A 99 -3.26 1.21 -0.90
CA ALA A 99 -2.75 -0.16 -0.92
C ALA A 99 -1.22 -0.15 -0.89
N LEU A 100 -0.60 0.82 -1.56
CA LEU A 100 0.85 0.95 -1.54
C LEU A 100 1.35 1.37 -0.16
N VAL A 101 0.65 2.27 0.53
CA VAL A 101 1.03 2.66 1.88
C VAL A 101 1.04 1.43 2.79
N SER A 102 0.01 0.61 2.72
CA SER A 102 -0.04 -0.59 3.53
C SER A 102 1.09 -1.55 3.19
N TYR A 103 1.40 -1.67 1.90
CA TYR A 103 2.48 -2.55 1.48
C TYR A 103 3.83 -2.05 2.00
N VAL A 104 4.06 -0.75 1.90
CA VAL A 104 5.31 -0.15 2.39
C VAL A 104 5.45 -0.37 3.89
N ARG A 105 4.35 -0.23 4.64
CA ARG A 105 4.42 -0.47 6.07
C ARG A 105 4.81 -1.91 6.40
N ALA A 106 4.39 -2.83 5.57
CA ALA A 106 4.71 -4.23 5.79
C ALA A 106 6.18 -4.57 5.47
N LEU A 107 6.91 -3.67 4.85
CA LEU A 107 8.32 -3.91 4.54
C LEU A 107 9.24 -3.64 5.72
N ARG A 108 8.74 -3.09 6.81
CA ARG A 108 9.56 -2.76 7.95
C ARG A 108 10.30 -3.99 8.49
N LYS A 109 11.57 -3.85 8.78
CA LYS A 109 12.36 -4.93 9.35
C LYS A 109 12.75 -4.68 10.79
#